data_5e0e5641dadcd3a6f7bd371344e05d67
#
_entry.id   5e0e5641dadcd3a6f7bd371344e05d67
#
_cell.length_a   1.000
_cell.length_b   1.000
_cell.length_c   1.000
_cell.angle_alpha   90.00
_cell.angle_beta   90.00
_cell.angle_gamma   90.00
#
_symmetry.space_group_name_H-M   'P 1'
#
loop_
_entity.id
_entity.type
_entity.pdbx_description
1 polymer ?
#
loop_
_entity_poly.entity_id
_entity_poly.type
_entity_poly.pdbx_seq_one_letter_code
_entity_poly.pdbx_strand_id
1 'polypeptide(L)'
;MNNMISTGLKKLDQFLGGGIREGLITDVYGSNATGKTQLALQISLNVLKNVGQVLFQDTTSEFRPERLVEMMRKQEISSALLEKIKVGLITNTTQQIQYLSKISIKNFSLIIIDNVTDLFSFEYSKKEHALEKHIFFMKYMHDLSNIAINTKIPIIVTNTVGKINDLENENLEKSISMFTHIKIRLSKNNNEYVCQVISPFENKEFSYIITPSGLQNTSQSI
;
A
#
# COMPACT_ATOMS: atom_id res chain seq x y z
N MET A 1 -20.16 -13.84 1.02
CA MET A 1 -19.66 -13.08 -0.14
C MET A 1 -18.31 -12.52 0.26
N ASN A 2 -17.24 -12.79 -0.48
CA ASN A 2 -15.94 -12.16 -0.20
C ASN A 2 -16.07 -10.67 -0.55
N ASN A 3 -16.05 -9.82 0.47
CA ASN A 3 -16.02 -8.37 0.26
C ASN A 3 -14.66 -7.98 -0.31
N MET A 4 -14.62 -7.47 -1.52
CA MET A 4 -13.43 -6.94 -2.16
C MET A 4 -13.51 -5.42 -2.18
N ILE A 5 -12.38 -4.76 -1.95
CA ILE A 5 -12.27 -3.31 -2.01
C ILE A 5 -11.75 -2.94 -3.40
N SER A 6 -12.55 -2.18 -4.17
CA SER A 6 -12.11 -1.66 -5.46
C SER A 6 -10.88 -0.76 -5.30
N THR A 7 -9.91 -0.92 -6.17
CA THR A 7 -8.74 -0.03 -6.25
C THR A 7 -9.07 1.32 -6.91
N GLY A 8 -10.23 1.40 -7.58
CA GLY A 8 -10.62 2.55 -8.40
C GLY A 8 -10.00 2.54 -9.81
N LEU A 9 -9.15 1.55 -10.11
CA LEU A 9 -8.61 1.29 -11.44
C LEU A 9 -9.29 0.05 -12.02
N LYS A 10 -10.18 0.23 -12.98
CA LYS A 10 -10.98 -0.89 -13.55
C LYS A 10 -10.13 -2.05 -14.03
N LYS A 11 -9.01 -1.76 -14.74
CA LYS A 11 -8.09 -2.81 -15.23
C LYS A 11 -7.41 -3.54 -14.07
N LEU A 12 -6.98 -2.82 -13.02
CA LEU A 12 -6.38 -3.44 -11.85
C LEU A 12 -7.39 -4.33 -11.12
N ASP A 13 -8.61 -3.86 -10.91
CA ASP A 13 -9.67 -4.65 -10.29
C ASP A 13 -9.97 -5.91 -11.10
N GLN A 14 -10.03 -5.83 -12.44
CA GLN A 14 -10.17 -7.00 -13.31
C GLN A 14 -9.02 -8.01 -13.14
N PHE A 15 -7.77 -7.52 -13.08
CA PHE A 15 -6.59 -8.38 -12.91
C PHE A 15 -6.58 -9.05 -11.53
N LEU A 16 -7.07 -8.36 -10.50
CA LEU A 16 -7.17 -8.89 -9.13
C LEU A 16 -8.42 -9.77 -8.90
N GLY A 17 -9.29 -9.89 -9.90
CA GLY A 17 -10.55 -10.63 -9.78
C GLY A 17 -11.60 -9.93 -8.93
N GLY A 18 -11.59 -8.57 -8.91
CA GLY A 18 -12.58 -7.72 -8.26
C GLY A 18 -12.02 -6.65 -7.32
N GLY A 19 -10.74 -6.69 -6.98
CA GLY A 19 -10.08 -5.71 -6.10
C GLY A 19 -9.24 -6.33 -4.99
N ILE A 20 -8.99 -5.55 -3.93
CA ILE A 20 -8.20 -5.95 -2.76
C ILE A 20 -9.00 -6.93 -1.90
N ARG A 21 -8.39 -8.05 -1.55
CA ARG A 21 -9.06 -9.16 -0.84
C ARG A 21 -8.88 -9.07 0.67
N GLU A 22 -9.94 -9.42 1.39
CA GLU A 22 -9.94 -9.56 2.84
C GLU A 22 -8.95 -10.63 3.32
N GLY A 23 -8.34 -10.38 4.47
CA GLY A 23 -7.46 -11.34 5.14
C GLY A 23 -6.09 -11.52 4.48
N LEU A 24 -5.75 -10.72 3.47
CA LEU A 24 -4.49 -10.79 2.76
C LEU A 24 -3.69 -9.49 2.88
N ILE A 25 -2.37 -9.61 2.69
CA ILE A 25 -1.47 -8.48 2.54
C ILE A 25 -1.21 -8.28 1.05
N THR A 26 -1.48 -7.06 0.56
CA THR A 26 -1.15 -6.60 -0.78
C THR A 26 0.06 -5.68 -0.71
N ASP A 27 1.09 -5.98 -1.46
CA ASP A 27 2.30 -5.18 -1.60
C ASP A 27 2.24 -4.33 -2.87
N VAL A 28 2.36 -3.01 -2.71
CA VAL A 28 2.41 -2.02 -3.80
C VAL A 28 3.80 -1.42 -3.81
N TYR A 29 4.64 -1.82 -4.73
CA TYR A 29 6.03 -1.38 -4.76
C TYR A 29 6.43 -0.69 -6.06
N GLY A 30 7.53 0.06 -6.02
CA GLY A 30 8.06 0.77 -7.17
C GLY A 30 8.90 1.97 -6.78
N SER A 31 9.48 2.64 -7.78
CA SER A 31 10.29 3.84 -7.60
C SER A 31 9.49 4.99 -7.00
N ASN A 32 10.19 6.01 -6.49
CA ASN A 32 9.54 7.23 -6.00
C ASN A 32 8.74 7.91 -7.11
N ALA A 33 7.68 8.62 -6.73
CA ALA A 33 6.79 9.36 -7.64
C ALA A 33 6.03 8.49 -8.67
N THR A 34 5.92 7.18 -8.47
CA THR A 34 5.07 6.29 -9.29
C THR A 34 3.61 6.21 -8.82
N GLY A 35 3.24 6.88 -7.72
CA GLY A 35 1.86 6.96 -7.25
C GLY A 35 1.45 5.90 -6.25
N LYS A 36 2.38 5.23 -5.54
CA LYS A 36 2.07 4.23 -4.50
C LYS A 36 1.14 4.79 -3.43
N THR A 37 1.56 5.87 -2.76
CA THR A 37 0.73 6.59 -1.77
C THR A 37 -0.59 7.07 -2.38
N GLN A 38 -0.56 7.54 -3.63
CA GLN A 38 -1.76 8.00 -4.33
C GLN A 38 -2.77 6.85 -4.54
N LEU A 39 -2.30 5.65 -4.89
CA LEU A 39 -3.14 4.46 -5.02
C LEU A 39 -3.71 4.05 -3.65
N ALA A 40 -2.87 4.08 -2.60
CA ALA A 40 -3.31 3.78 -1.23
C ALA A 40 -4.41 4.74 -0.76
N LEU A 41 -4.27 6.05 -1.02
CA LEU A 41 -5.30 7.06 -0.74
C LEU A 41 -6.59 6.80 -1.56
N GLN A 42 -6.47 6.44 -2.83
CA GLN A 42 -7.62 6.12 -3.69
C GLN A 42 -8.40 4.91 -3.18
N ILE A 43 -7.72 3.85 -2.76
CA ILE A 43 -8.36 2.68 -2.15
C ILE A 43 -9.03 3.07 -0.83
N SER A 44 -8.39 3.92 -0.02
CA SER A 44 -8.99 4.47 1.20
C SER A 44 -10.32 5.16 0.92
N LEU A 45 -10.40 5.99 -0.13
CA LEU A 45 -11.65 6.66 -0.51
C LEU A 45 -12.76 5.67 -0.85
N ASN A 46 -12.43 4.57 -1.51
CA ASN A 46 -13.43 3.55 -1.84
C ASN A 46 -13.95 2.84 -0.58
N VAL A 47 -13.10 2.66 0.44
CA VAL A 47 -13.55 2.16 1.76
C VAL A 47 -14.48 3.16 2.44
N LEU A 48 -14.13 4.45 2.42
CA LEU A 48 -14.95 5.50 3.05
C LEU A 48 -16.32 5.63 2.40
N LYS A 49 -16.43 5.52 1.07
CA LYS A 49 -17.71 5.52 0.35
C LYS A 49 -18.65 4.43 0.85
N ASN A 50 -18.10 3.29 1.26
CA ASN A 50 -18.84 2.16 1.79
C ASN A 50 -18.95 2.19 3.33
N VAL A 51 -18.83 3.37 3.93
CA VAL A 51 -18.99 3.63 5.37
C VAL A 51 -17.94 2.92 6.25
N GLY A 52 -16.88 2.38 5.66
CA GLY A 52 -15.76 1.75 6.36
C GLY A 52 -14.84 2.78 7.04
N GLN A 53 -13.94 2.29 7.88
CA GLN A 53 -12.88 3.07 8.52
C GLN A 53 -11.52 2.61 8.03
N VAL A 54 -10.57 3.54 7.92
CA VAL A 54 -9.20 3.28 7.46
C VAL A 54 -8.20 3.62 8.56
N LEU A 55 -7.27 2.69 8.81
CA LEU A 55 -6.07 2.97 9.57
C LEU A 55 -4.90 3.18 8.61
N PHE A 56 -4.30 4.35 8.66
CA PHE A 56 -3.15 4.72 7.84
C PHE A 56 -1.92 4.92 8.73
N GLN A 57 -0.95 4.03 8.62
CA GLN A 57 0.34 4.12 9.30
C GLN A 57 1.33 4.78 8.35
N ASP A 58 1.66 6.05 8.61
CA ASP A 58 2.60 6.84 7.81
C ASP A 58 4.00 6.78 8.45
N THR A 59 4.95 6.17 7.77
CA THR A 59 6.36 6.05 8.20
C THR A 59 7.29 7.01 7.44
N THR A 60 6.75 7.72 6.45
CA THR A 60 7.50 8.62 5.57
C THR A 60 7.28 10.09 5.88
N SER A 61 6.27 10.41 6.68
CA SER A 61 5.77 11.78 6.91
C SER A 61 5.26 12.44 5.61
N GLU A 62 4.82 11.63 4.64
CA GLU A 62 4.32 12.11 3.35
C GLU A 62 2.80 12.10 3.23
N PHE A 63 2.09 11.68 4.27
CA PHE A 63 0.63 11.77 4.27
C PHE A 63 0.19 13.24 4.17
N ARG A 64 -0.61 13.54 3.15
CA ARG A 64 -1.13 14.89 2.88
C ARG A 64 -2.65 14.85 2.90
N PRO A 65 -3.28 15.28 4.00
CA PRO A 65 -4.75 15.32 4.08
C PRO A 65 -5.37 16.22 3.01
N GLU A 66 -4.67 17.28 2.59
CA GLU A 66 -5.11 18.18 1.52
C GLU A 66 -5.29 17.44 0.19
N ARG A 67 -4.40 16.46 -0.07
CA ARG A 67 -4.49 15.63 -1.27
C ARG A 67 -5.74 14.75 -1.26
N LEU A 68 -6.05 14.19 -0.09
CA LEU A 68 -7.25 13.39 0.09
C LEU A 68 -8.52 14.24 -0.08
N VAL A 69 -8.54 15.45 0.50
CA VAL A 69 -9.64 16.42 0.33
C VAL A 69 -9.84 16.80 -1.15
N GLU A 70 -8.74 17.04 -1.88
CA GLU A 70 -8.81 17.32 -3.31
C GLU A 70 -9.47 16.18 -4.09
N MET A 71 -9.04 14.95 -3.82
CA MET A 71 -9.61 13.74 -4.44
C MET A 71 -11.09 13.58 -4.09
N MET A 72 -11.46 13.80 -2.82
CA MET A 72 -12.85 13.75 -2.36
C MET A 72 -13.72 14.76 -3.12
N ARG A 73 -13.25 16.02 -3.21
CA ARG A 73 -13.94 17.08 -3.93
C ARG A 73 -14.14 16.72 -5.42
N LYS A 74 -13.12 16.16 -6.07
CA LYS A 74 -13.20 15.77 -7.50
C LYS A 74 -14.14 14.58 -7.73
N GLN A 75 -14.40 13.79 -6.71
CA GLN A 75 -15.27 12.62 -6.77
C GLN A 75 -16.63 12.85 -6.06
N GLU A 76 -16.94 14.11 -5.68
CA GLU A 76 -18.17 14.51 -4.99
C GLU A 76 -18.42 13.73 -3.68
N ILE A 77 -17.34 13.42 -2.97
CA ILE A 77 -17.39 12.73 -1.67
C ILE A 77 -17.37 13.77 -0.55
N SER A 78 -18.24 13.60 0.45
CA SER A 78 -18.27 14.49 1.62
C SER A 78 -16.96 14.46 2.40
N SER A 79 -16.36 15.63 2.68
CA SER A 79 -15.16 15.76 3.51
C SER A 79 -15.38 15.32 4.97
N ALA A 80 -16.62 15.23 5.45
CA ALA A 80 -16.93 14.69 6.76
C ALA A 80 -16.44 13.24 6.95
N LEU A 81 -16.25 12.48 5.85
CA LEU A 81 -15.71 11.13 5.92
C LEU A 81 -14.22 11.07 6.28
N LEU A 82 -13.50 12.20 6.29
CA LEU A 82 -12.11 12.23 6.76
C LEU A 82 -11.96 11.77 8.21
N GLU A 83 -12.97 12.00 9.06
CA GLU A 83 -12.98 11.55 10.45
C GLU A 83 -12.89 10.03 10.59
N LYS A 84 -13.18 9.28 9.52
CA LYS A 84 -13.08 7.83 9.47
C LYS A 84 -11.70 7.33 9.07
N ILE A 85 -10.75 8.22 8.79
CA ILE A 85 -9.35 7.85 8.60
C ILE A 85 -8.57 8.21 9.86
N LYS A 86 -8.00 7.19 10.50
CA LYS A 86 -7.06 7.36 11.60
C LYS A 86 -5.64 7.28 11.05
N VAL A 87 -4.90 8.37 11.15
CA VAL A 87 -3.49 8.44 10.72
C VAL A 87 -2.59 8.31 11.94
N GLY A 88 -1.62 7.40 11.87
CA GLY A 88 -0.55 7.27 12.85
C GLY A 88 0.77 7.65 12.20
N LEU A 89 1.36 8.76 12.63
CA LEU A 89 2.72 9.13 12.25
C LEU A 89 3.73 8.28 13.04
N ILE A 90 4.56 7.55 12.33
CA ILE A 90 5.53 6.60 12.89
C ILE A 90 6.93 7.05 12.51
N THR A 91 7.81 7.19 13.49
CA THR A 91 9.14 7.78 13.30
C THR A 91 10.30 6.81 13.57
N ASN A 92 10.01 5.60 14.05
CA ASN A 92 11.02 4.58 14.30
C ASN A 92 10.43 3.16 14.23
N THR A 93 11.30 2.16 14.07
CA THR A 93 10.90 0.75 13.92
C THR A 93 10.20 0.20 15.17
N THR A 94 10.59 0.62 16.37
CA THR A 94 9.93 0.20 17.62
C THR A 94 8.47 0.66 17.64
N GLN A 95 8.21 1.90 17.27
CA GLN A 95 6.84 2.39 17.14
C GLN A 95 6.08 1.66 16.03
N GLN A 96 6.72 1.41 14.88
CA GLN A 96 6.12 0.70 13.76
C GLN A 96 5.64 -0.70 14.19
N ILE A 97 6.47 -1.46 14.86
CA ILE A 97 6.15 -2.81 15.35
C ILE A 97 5.01 -2.76 16.39
N GLN A 98 5.05 -1.79 17.32
CA GLN A 98 4.10 -1.77 18.44
C GLN A 98 2.78 -1.07 18.14
N TYR A 99 2.70 -0.29 17.06
CA TYR A 99 1.56 0.59 16.82
C TYR A 99 0.22 -0.17 16.74
N LEU A 100 0.19 -1.26 15.98
CA LEU A 100 -1.03 -2.02 15.75
C LEU A 100 -1.51 -2.76 17.01
N SER A 101 -0.59 -3.14 17.90
CA SER A 101 -0.96 -3.78 19.18
C SER A 101 -1.58 -2.81 20.20
N LYS A 102 -1.36 -1.50 20.01
CA LYS A 102 -1.83 -0.44 20.94
C LYS A 102 -3.22 0.12 20.60
N ILE A 103 -3.80 -0.28 19.49
CA ILE A 103 -5.09 0.24 19.01
C ILE A 103 -6.10 -0.86 18.80
N SER A 104 -7.39 -0.52 18.89
CA SER A 104 -8.46 -1.45 18.57
C SER A 104 -8.62 -1.59 17.06
N ILE A 105 -8.02 -2.64 16.49
CA ILE A 105 -7.97 -2.88 15.04
C ILE A 105 -9.34 -3.26 14.48
N LYS A 106 -10.20 -3.92 15.28
CA LYS A 106 -11.48 -4.49 14.83
C LYS A 106 -12.46 -3.50 14.19
N ASN A 107 -12.25 -2.19 14.43
CA ASN A 107 -13.13 -1.15 13.90
C ASN A 107 -12.76 -0.71 12.48
N PHE A 108 -11.62 -1.18 11.95
CA PHE A 108 -11.15 -0.78 10.64
C PHE A 108 -11.54 -1.78 9.56
N SER A 109 -11.79 -1.26 8.37
CA SER A 109 -12.10 -2.04 7.15
C SER A 109 -10.88 -2.16 6.23
N LEU A 110 -9.83 -1.39 6.49
CA LEU A 110 -8.57 -1.38 5.75
C LEU A 110 -7.45 -0.87 6.65
N ILE A 111 -6.27 -1.51 6.55
CA ILE A 111 -5.02 -1.01 7.15
C ILE A 111 -4.05 -0.71 6.01
N ILE A 112 -3.41 0.46 6.05
CA ILE A 112 -2.36 0.87 5.13
C ILE A 112 -1.09 1.16 5.91
N ILE A 113 0.05 0.70 5.40
CA ILE A 113 1.38 0.99 5.93
C ILE A 113 2.21 1.59 4.79
N ASP A 114 2.46 2.88 4.88
CA ASP A 114 3.18 3.65 3.86
C ASP A 114 4.38 4.36 4.49
N ASN A 115 5.59 3.85 4.38
CA ASN A 115 6.19 2.70 3.72
C ASN A 115 6.58 1.60 4.73
N VAL A 116 6.54 0.33 4.32
CA VAL A 116 6.79 -0.78 5.26
C VAL A 116 8.26 -1.00 5.58
N THR A 117 9.18 -0.63 4.67
CA THR A 117 10.61 -0.95 4.76
C THR A 117 11.52 0.22 5.10
N ASP A 118 11.06 1.48 4.93
CA ASP A 118 11.94 2.66 4.98
C ASP A 118 12.60 2.85 6.36
N LEU A 119 11.85 2.76 7.45
CA LEU A 119 12.42 2.88 8.80
C LEU A 119 13.41 1.75 9.11
N PHE A 120 13.11 0.52 8.71
CA PHE A 120 14.05 -0.60 8.86
C PHE A 120 15.32 -0.40 8.04
N SER A 121 15.20 0.13 6.82
CA SER A 121 16.36 0.41 5.96
C SER A 121 17.20 1.53 6.50
N PHE A 122 16.61 2.53 7.12
CA PHE A 122 17.31 3.66 7.73
C PHE A 122 18.01 3.28 9.03
N GLU A 123 17.28 2.73 10.00
CA GLU A 123 17.84 2.41 11.34
C GLU A 123 18.87 1.30 11.30
N TYR A 124 18.67 0.29 10.42
CA TYR A 124 19.59 -0.84 10.26
C TYR A 124 20.40 -0.72 8.96
N SER A 125 20.90 0.47 8.66
CA SER A 125 21.64 0.73 7.41
C SER A 125 23.04 0.10 7.38
N LYS A 126 23.65 -0.14 8.53
CA LYS A 126 24.99 -0.75 8.63
C LYS A 126 24.93 -2.26 8.35
N LYS A 127 25.96 -2.79 7.68
CA LYS A 127 26.06 -4.22 7.35
C LYS A 127 26.04 -5.13 8.59
N GLU A 128 26.62 -4.70 9.70
CA GLU A 128 26.64 -5.43 10.97
C GLU A 128 25.23 -5.67 11.54
N HIS A 129 24.26 -4.81 11.23
CA HIS A 129 22.88 -4.93 11.67
C HIS A 129 21.96 -5.65 10.66
N ALA A 130 22.51 -6.19 9.58
CA ALA A 130 21.71 -6.80 8.52
C ALA A 130 20.86 -8.00 9.02
N LEU A 131 21.42 -8.83 9.88
CA LEU A 131 20.70 -9.97 10.48
C LEU A 131 19.60 -9.49 11.42
N GLU A 132 19.89 -8.52 12.27
CA GLU A 132 18.94 -7.95 13.22
C GLU A 132 17.76 -7.30 12.47
N LYS A 133 18.05 -6.51 11.42
CA LYS A 133 17.03 -5.97 10.52
C LYS A 133 16.11 -7.06 9.99
N HIS A 134 16.70 -8.13 9.46
CA HIS A 134 15.93 -9.22 8.90
C HIS A 134 15.02 -9.87 9.95
N ILE A 135 15.53 -10.17 11.13
CA ILE A 135 14.76 -10.80 12.22
C ILE A 135 13.58 -9.93 12.64
N PHE A 136 13.81 -8.63 12.90
CA PHE A 136 12.73 -7.73 13.33
C PHE A 136 11.70 -7.48 12.24
N PHE A 137 12.15 -7.34 10.99
CA PHE A 137 11.25 -7.16 9.86
C PHE A 137 10.38 -8.41 9.62
N MET A 138 10.97 -9.60 9.65
CA MET A 138 10.25 -10.86 9.53
C MET A 138 9.20 -11.03 10.62
N LYS A 139 9.55 -10.71 11.87
CA LYS A 139 8.60 -10.72 12.98
C LYS A 139 7.44 -9.75 12.76
N TYR A 140 7.74 -8.53 12.33
CA TYR A 140 6.73 -7.51 12.02
C TYR A 140 5.77 -7.98 10.92
N MET A 141 6.30 -8.50 9.81
CA MET A 141 5.48 -9.01 8.72
C MET A 141 4.63 -10.22 9.12
N HIS A 142 5.18 -11.10 9.96
CA HIS A 142 4.42 -12.20 10.54
C HIS A 142 3.25 -11.72 11.41
N ASP A 143 3.47 -10.70 12.24
CA ASP A 143 2.42 -10.11 13.07
C ASP A 143 1.34 -9.44 12.21
N LEU A 144 1.72 -8.74 11.14
CA LEU A 144 0.77 -8.21 10.16
C LEU A 144 -0.06 -9.30 9.48
N SER A 145 0.58 -10.40 9.08
CA SER A 145 -0.10 -11.54 8.47
C SER A 145 -1.13 -12.16 9.43
N ASN A 146 -0.76 -12.34 10.70
CA ASN A 146 -1.67 -12.81 11.73
C ASN A 146 -2.87 -11.87 11.93
N ILE A 147 -2.63 -10.56 11.93
CA ILE A 147 -3.70 -9.56 12.00
C ILE A 147 -4.65 -9.73 10.80
N ALA A 148 -4.13 -9.75 9.58
CA ALA A 148 -4.95 -9.90 8.38
C ALA A 148 -5.82 -11.17 8.42
N ILE A 149 -5.20 -12.32 8.72
CA ILE A 149 -5.88 -13.62 8.74
C ILE A 149 -6.96 -13.67 9.82
N ASN A 150 -6.64 -13.23 11.05
CA ASN A 150 -7.52 -13.37 12.20
C ASN A 150 -8.68 -12.37 12.20
N THR A 151 -8.46 -11.17 11.66
CA THR A 151 -9.48 -10.12 11.63
C THR A 151 -10.24 -10.04 10.30
N LYS A 152 -9.73 -10.70 9.26
CA LYS A 152 -10.19 -10.58 7.85
C LYS A 152 -10.04 -9.18 7.28
N ILE A 153 -9.33 -8.28 7.94
CA ILE A 153 -9.05 -6.94 7.44
C ILE A 153 -7.96 -7.03 6.36
N PRO A 154 -8.15 -6.49 5.17
CA PRO A 154 -7.11 -6.38 4.16
C PRO A 154 -6.04 -5.39 4.63
N ILE A 155 -4.78 -5.74 4.35
CA ILE A 155 -3.64 -4.86 4.64
C ILE A 155 -2.96 -4.50 3.31
N ILE A 156 -2.71 -3.21 3.09
CA ILE A 156 -1.89 -2.73 1.99
C ILE A 156 -0.58 -2.22 2.58
N VAL A 157 0.52 -2.69 2.05
CA VAL A 157 1.84 -2.13 2.35
C VAL A 157 2.38 -1.47 1.09
N THR A 158 3.02 -0.31 1.23
CA THR A 158 3.81 0.24 0.13
C THR A 158 5.29 -0.03 0.38
N ASN A 159 6.05 -0.18 -0.70
CA ASN A 159 7.47 -0.44 -0.65
C ASN A 159 8.22 0.30 -1.76
N THR A 160 9.50 0.59 -1.53
CA THR A 160 10.38 1.22 -2.51
C THR A 160 11.29 0.19 -3.17
N VAL A 161 11.85 0.58 -4.30
CA VAL A 161 12.91 -0.17 -4.98
C VAL A 161 14.24 0.53 -4.76
N GLY A 162 15.29 -0.25 -4.51
CA GLY A 162 16.68 0.19 -4.55
C GLY A 162 17.33 -0.21 -5.89
N LYS A 163 18.49 0.36 -6.22
CA LYS A 163 19.28 -0.07 -7.37
C LYS A 163 20.45 -0.95 -6.92
N ILE A 164 20.54 -2.14 -7.50
CA ILE A 164 21.67 -3.06 -7.35
C ILE A 164 22.13 -3.40 -8.76
N ASN A 165 23.39 -3.06 -9.11
CA ASN A 165 23.94 -3.26 -10.45
C ASN A 165 23.04 -2.69 -11.57
N ASP A 166 22.58 -1.46 -11.39
CA ASP A 166 21.65 -0.73 -12.29
C ASP A 166 20.27 -1.37 -12.48
N LEU A 167 19.97 -2.47 -11.80
CA LEU A 167 18.66 -3.10 -11.78
C LEU A 167 17.85 -2.62 -10.57
N GLU A 168 16.59 -2.28 -10.81
CA GLU A 168 15.63 -1.99 -9.73
C GLU A 168 15.24 -3.28 -9.02
N ASN A 169 15.53 -3.33 -7.72
CA ASN A 169 15.15 -4.43 -6.84
C ASN A 169 14.29 -3.89 -5.70
N GLU A 170 13.25 -4.58 -5.38
CA GLU A 170 12.39 -4.26 -4.25
C GLU A 170 13.17 -4.37 -2.93
N ASN A 171 12.99 -3.41 -2.02
CA ASN A 171 13.61 -3.45 -0.70
C ASN A 171 13.08 -4.64 0.10
N LEU A 172 13.98 -5.43 0.69
CA LEU A 172 13.65 -6.62 1.47
C LEU A 172 12.72 -7.63 0.74
N GLU A 173 12.83 -7.72 -0.59
CA GLU A 173 11.97 -8.52 -1.47
C GLU A 173 11.75 -9.95 -0.95
N LYS A 174 12.83 -10.66 -0.59
CA LYS A 174 12.75 -12.04 -0.12
C LYS A 174 11.91 -12.16 1.15
N SER A 175 12.04 -11.20 2.07
CA SER A 175 11.33 -11.20 3.35
C SER A 175 9.85 -10.83 3.16
N ILE A 176 9.55 -9.81 2.38
CA ILE A 176 8.18 -9.34 2.19
C ILE A 176 7.35 -10.35 1.36
N SER A 177 7.96 -10.98 0.36
CA SER A 177 7.29 -11.95 -0.51
C SER A 177 6.83 -13.22 0.23
N MET A 178 7.37 -13.50 1.43
CA MET A 178 6.91 -14.63 2.26
C MET A 178 5.54 -14.38 2.90
N PHE A 179 5.11 -13.13 3.01
CA PHE A 179 3.88 -12.75 3.71
C PHE A 179 2.87 -12.05 2.80
N THR A 180 3.28 -11.65 1.59
CA THR A 180 2.40 -10.96 0.65
C THR A 180 1.86 -11.93 -0.40
N HIS A 181 0.56 -11.88 -0.62
CA HIS A 181 -0.13 -12.75 -1.57
C HIS A 181 -0.33 -12.08 -2.93
N ILE A 182 -0.41 -10.74 -2.91
CA ILE A 182 -0.62 -9.93 -4.10
C ILE A 182 0.53 -8.93 -4.17
N LYS A 183 1.21 -8.87 -5.32
CA LYS A 183 2.28 -7.92 -5.58
C LYS A 183 1.95 -7.08 -6.81
N ILE A 184 1.95 -5.76 -6.62
CA ILE A 184 1.64 -4.76 -7.64
C ILE A 184 2.87 -3.87 -7.78
N ARG A 185 3.48 -3.88 -8.97
CA ARG A 185 4.58 -2.98 -9.29
C ARG A 185 4.04 -1.75 -10.02
N LEU A 186 4.42 -0.58 -9.53
CA LEU A 186 4.22 0.70 -10.20
C LEU A 186 5.56 1.22 -10.69
N SER A 187 5.67 1.45 -12.00
CA SER A 187 6.89 1.92 -12.64
C SER A 187 6.63 3.12 -13.57
N LYS A 188 7.70 3.82 -13.93
CA LYS A 188 7.65 4.91 -14.89
C LYS A 188 8.74 4.69 -15.93
N ASN A 189 8.35 4.46 -17.18
CA ASN A 189 9.22 4.25 -18.32
C ASN A 189 8.96 5.37 -19.34
N ASN A 190 9.98 6.16 -19.69
CA ASN A 190 9.87 7.19 -20.76
C ASN A 190 8.60 8.06 -20.68
N ASN A 191 8.25 8.59 -19.50
CA ASN A 191 7.03 9.37 -19.23
C ASN A 191 5.71 8.58 -19.19
N GLU A 192 5.73 7.27 -19.37
CA GLU A 192 4.57 6.40 -19.23
C GLU A 192 4.59 5.72 -17.87
N TYR A 193 3.47 5.76 -17.15
CA TYR A 193 3.30 5.00 -15.92
C TYR A 193 2.69 3.64 -16.22
N VAL A 194 3.31 2.58 -15.72
CA VAL A 194 2.90 1.19 -15.93
C VAL A 194 2.62 0.52 -14.61
N CYS A 195 1.45 -0.09 -14.50
CA CYS A 195 1.03 -0.93 -13.38
C CYS A 195 1.11 -2.41 -13.82
N GLN A 196 1.84 -3.21 -13.05
CA GLN A 196 2.01 -4.65 -13.28
C GLN A 196 1.52 -5.43 -12.07
N VAL A 197 0.71 -6.45 -12.28
CA VAL A 197 0.38 -7.45 -11.25
C VAL A 197 1.34 -8.62 -11.42
N ILE A 198 2.24 -8.81 -10.44
CA ILE A 198 3.32 -9.80 -10.50
C ILE A 198 2.88 -11.15 -9.91
N SER A 199 2.09 -11.12 -8.84
CA SER A 199 1.65 -12.31 -8.11
C SER A 199 0.23 -12.10 -7.57
N PRO A 200 -0.60 -13.14 -7.45
CA PRO A 200 -0.37 -14.58 -7.75
C PRO A 200 -0.73 -14.98 -9.18
N PHE A 201 -1.10 -14.02 -10.02
CA PHE A 201 -1.57 -14.27 -11.38
C PHE A 201 -0.41 -14.15 -12.40
N GLU A 202 -0.65 -14.55 -13.65
CA GLU A 202 0.26 -14.24 -14.75
C GLU A 202 0.54 -12.73 -14.81
N ASN A 203 1.77 -12.35 -15.14
CA ASN A 203 2.15 -10.95 -15.31
C ASN A 203 1.20 -10.25 -16.28
N LYS A 204 0.39 -9.36 -15.72
CA LYS A 204 -0.55 -8.51 -16.48
C LYS A 204 -0.17 -7.07 -16.22
N GLU A 205 -0.18 -6.27 -17.27
CA GLU A 205 0.20 -4.85 -17.17
C GLU A 205 -0.77 -3.95 -17.94
N PHE A 206 -0.79 -2.69 -17.51
CA PHE A 206 -1.50 -1.63 -18.21
C PHE A 206 -0.91 -0.27 -17.85
N SER A 207 -1.09 0.70 -18.75
CA SER A 207 -0.67 2.07 -18.51
C SER A 207 -1.72 2.87 -17.77
N TYR A 208 -1.27 3.78 -16.90
CA TYR A 208 -2.11 4.68 -16.12
C TYR A 208 -1.55 6.10 -16.11
N ILE A 209 -2.37 7.04 -15.69
CA ILE A 209 -1.98 8.43 -15.45
C ILE A 209 -2.32 8.82 -14.02
N ILE A 210 -1.56 9.76 -13.46
CA ILE A 210 -1.80 10.36 -12.15
C ILE A 210 -2.53 11.69 -12.36
N THR A 211 -3.72 11.80 -11.80
CA THR A 211 -4.59 12.98 -11.93
C THR A 211 -4.95 13.58 -10.58
N PRO A 212 -5.53 14.77 -10.50
CA PRO A 212 -6.07 15.31 -9.25
C PRO A 212 -7.13 14.43 -8.56
N SER A 213 -7.83 13.59 -9.30
CA SER A 213 -8.83 12.65 -8.75
C SER A 213 -8.26 11.28 -8.36
N GLY A 214 -6.99 11.02 -8.60
CA GLY A 214 -6.31 9.75 -8.34
C GLY A 214 -5.64 9.17 -9.57
N LEU A 215 -5.33 7.87 -9.53
CA LEU A 215 -4.84 7.13 -10.70
C LEU A 215 -6.02 6.78 -11.61
N GLN A 216 -5.79 6.89 -12.91
CA GLN A 216 -6.78 6.55 -13.93
C GLN A 216 -6.15 5.69 -15.02
N ASN A 217 -6.92 4.74 -15.58
CA ASN A 217 -6.47 4.01 -16.74
C ASN A 217 -6.27 4.98 -17.93
N THR A 218 -5.19 4.84 -18.66
CA THR A 218 -5.10 5.52 -19.96
C THR A 218 -6.20 4.99 -20.87
N SER A 219 -6.98 5.89 -21.46
CA SER A 219 -7.86 5.52 -22.58
C SER A 219 -6.96 4.98 -23.68
N GLN A 220 -7.08 3.72 -24.05
CA GLN A 220 -6.50 3.28 -25.31
C GLN A 220 -7.22 4.09 -26.40
N SER A 221 -6.50 4.97 -27.07
CA SER A 221 -6.94 5.47 -28.37
C SER A 221 -7.04 4.24 -29.27
N ILE A 222 -8.27 3.88 -29.61
CA ILE A 222 -8.58 2.86 -30.63
C ILE A 222 -8.12 3.41 -31.99
#